data_f06c689f9aaea526dc24964bbacdc9cc
#
_entry.id   f06c689f9aaea526dc24964bbacdc9cc
#
_cell.length_a   1.000
_cell.length_b   1.000
_cell.length_c   1.000
_cell.angle_alpha   90.00
_cell.angle_beta   90.00
_cell.angle_gamma   90.00
#
_symmetry.space_group_name_H-M   'P 1'
#
loop_
_entity.id
_entity.type
_entity.pdbx_description
1 polymer ?
#
loop_
_entity_poly.entity_id
_entity_poly.type
_entity_poly.pdbx_seq_one_letter_code
_entity_poly.pdbx_strand_id
1 'polypeptide(L)'
;MKSTGKIAVLRRPDRVGGSDQPDTAKLARLIAAYAPHDGSFELRVPGLYASRFSRTNRECVHALRMPCLSIIAQGAKTVIVGQQVYEYDPSRMLVYSVALPVAAQVTQASHSEPYLALRLDLDPLKISELVLKVYPNGLPPVQERSAVYIAPIDASIVNAATRLVECLAQPGDAEILAPLVVDEVLIRLLRSRIGPRVAQMGFAESNVHRVAKAISWLRDNFSQPIKIEDLADLVHMSVSSFHQHFKSVTSMSPLHYQKVLRLQEARRLMLSAMMDASAASQRVGYLSASQFSREYSRFFGTAPTRDIARLRTESRPWA
;
A
#
# COMPACT_ATOMS: atom_id res chain seq x y z
N MET A 1 -9.85 33.89 -6.77
CA MET A 1 -9.54 33.51 -5.36
C MET A 1 -9.06 32.06 -5.39
N LYS A 2 -7.75 31.84 -5.16
CA LYS A 2 -7.13 30.51 -5.15
C LYS A 2 -7.34 29.92 -3.75
N SER A 3 -8.21 28.90 -3.63
CA SER A 3 -8.36 28.12 -2.41
C SER A 3 -7.15 27.18 -2.30
N THR A 4 -6.17 27.56 -1.51
CA THR A 4 -5.09 26.70 -1.04
C THR A 4 -5.69 25.71 -0.04
N GLY A 5 -6.04 24.52 -0.51
CA GLY A 5 -6.45 23.42 0.38
C GLY A 5 -5.29 23.10 1.33
N LYS A 6 -5.52 23.34 2.62
CA LYS A 6 -4.58 22.94 3.69
C LYS A 6 -4.41 21.43 3.66
N ILE A 7 -3.20 20.97 3.35
CA ILE A 7 -2.79 19.58 3.51
C ILE A 7 -2.80 19.30 5.03
N ALA A 8 -3.68 18.41 5.47
CA ALA A 8 -3.71 17.97 6.86
C ALA A 8 -2.54 17.02 7.09
N VAL A 9 -1.45 17.54 7.64
CA VAL A 9 -0.33 16.73 8.13
C VAL A 9 -0.75 16.16 9.48
N LEU A 10 -0.96 14.86 9.56
CA LEU A 10 -1.05 14.14 10.83
C LEU A 10 0.36 14.12 11.45
N ARG A 11 0.69 15.21 12.16
CA ARG A 11 1.97 15.37 12.86
C ARG A 11 2.10 14.29 13.95
N ARG A 12 3.37 13.93 14.23
CA ARG A 12 3.79 13.12 15.37
C ARG A 12 3.05 13.58 16.62
N PRO A 13 2.34 12.70 17.35
CA PRO A 13 2.14 12.95 18.76
C PRO A 13 3.53 12.92 19.42
N ASP A 14 3.78 13.84 20.33
CA ASP A 14 5.02 13.97 21.08
C ASP A 14 5.46 12.60 21.60
N ARG A 15 6.79 12.36 21.60
CA ARG A 15 7.42 11.17 22.16
C ARG A 15 6.88 10.95 23.58
N VAL A 16 6.00 10.00 23.74
CA VAL A 16 5.68 9.47 25.05
C VAL A 16 6.94 8.70 25.48
N GLY A 17 7.66 9.27 26.43
CA GLY A 17 8.82 8.65 27.02
C GLY A 17 8.41 7.35 27.72
N GLY A 18 8.95 6.25 27.27
CA GLY A 18 8.77 4.92 27.86
C GLY A 18 9.57 3.91 27.06
N SER A 19 10.39 3.14 27.72
CA SER A 19 11.38 2.17 27.24
C SER A 19 10.81 0.92 26.57
N ASP A 20 9.77 1.05 25.75
CA ASP A 20 9.02 -0.09 25.17
C ASP A 20 8.94 -0.02 23.64
N GLN A 21 9.97 0.58 22.97
CA GLN A 21 10.09 0.45 21.52
C GLN A 21 10.59 -0.97 21.22
N PRO A 22 9.88 -1.72 20.36
CA PRO A 22 10.32 -3.05 19.97
C PRO A 22 11.70 -2.98 19.30
N ASP A 23 12.61 -3.86 19.69
CA ASP A 23 13.93 -3.98 19.05
C ASP A 23 13.76 -4.54 17.64
N THR A 24 13.91 -3.67 16.64
CA THR A 24 13.84 -4.03 15.23
C THR A 24 15.20 -4.38 14.62
N ALA A 25 16.30 -4.29 15.38
CA ALA A 25 17.65 -4.46 14.86
C ALA A 25 17.89 -5.87 14.29
N LYS A 26 17.34 -6.91 14.93
CA LYS A 26 17.41 -8.28 14.42
C LYS A 26 16.66 -8.42 13.10
N LEU A 27 15.44 -7.89 13.02
CA LEU A 27 14.64 -7.88 11.81
C LEU A 27 15.33 -7.10 10.68
N ALA A 28 15.95 -5.95 10.98
CA ALA A 28 16.71 -5.16 10.01
C ALA A 28 17.86 -5.96 9.39
N ARG A 29 18.66 -6.66 10.22
CA ARG A 29 19.75 -7.53 9.74
C ARG A 29 19.27 -8.64 8.82
N LEU A 30 18.15 -9.29 9.17
CA LEU A 30 17.54 -10.33 8.35
C LEU A 30 17.04 -9.79 7.02
N ILE A 31 16.31 -8.65 7.03
CA ILE A 31 15.85 -8.00 5.80
C ILE A 31 17.04 -7.64 4.90
N ALA A 32 18.12 -7.10 5.46
CA ALA A 32 19.31 -6.75 4.69
C ALA A 32 19.95 -7.96 4.01
N ALA A 33 19.92 -9.15 4.63
CA ALA A 33 20.42 -10.39 4.03
C ALA A 33 19.59 -10.85 2.81
N TYR A 34 18.28 -10.59 2.81
CA TYR A 34 17.38 -10.94 1.70
C TYR A 34 17.17 -9.80 0.67
N ALA A 35 17.66 -8.60 0.96
CA ALA A 35 17.65 -7.45 0.07
C ALA A 35 19.08 -6.94 -0.18
N PRO A 36 19.86 -7.61 -1.05
CA PRO A 36 21.31 -7.37 -1.20
C PRO A 36 21.63 -6.01 -1.84
N HIS A 37 20.70 -5.43 -2.60
CA HIS A 37 20.84 -4.12 -3.22
C HIS A 37 19.52 -3.33 -3.14
N ASP A 38 19.51 -2.07 -3.58
CA ASP A 38 18.30 -1.26 -3.58
C ASP A 38 17.22 -1.89 -4.45
N GLY A 39 16.02 -2.03 -3.89
CA GLY A 39 14.88 -2.67 -4.52
C GLY A 39 13.89 -3.26 -3.52
N SER A 40 12.91 -3.98 -4.07
CA SER A 40 11.93 -4.75 -3.31
C SER A 40 11.91 -6.18 -3.87
N PHE A 41 12.18 -7.15 -3.02
CA PHE A 41 12.38 -8.55 -3.36
C PHE A 41 11.27 -9.39 -2.79
N GLU A 42 10.59 -10.16 -3.62
CA GLU A 42 9.68 -11.19 -3.16
C GLU A 42 10.49 -12.34 -2.55
N LEU A 43 10.07 -12.77 -1.37
CA LEU A 43 10.71 -13.84 -0.64
C LEU A 43 10.05 -15.19 -0.97
N ARG A 44 10.56 -16.29 -0.41
CA ARG A 44 10.04 -17.65 -0.66
C ARG A 44 8.58 -17.82 -0.21
N VAL A 45 8.13 -17.05 0.78
CA VAL A 45 6.72 -17.02 1.19
C VAL A 45 5.97 -16.09 0.26
N PRO A 46 4.96 -16.58 -0.47
CA PRO A 46 4.17 -15.74 -1.39
C PRO A 46 3.58 -14.52 -0.67
N GLY A 47 3.70 -13.34 -1.29
CA GLY A 47 3.20 -12.09 -0.72
C GLY A 47 4.09 -11.49 0.39
N LEU A 48 5.23 -12.10 0.70
CA LEU A 48 6.21 -11.54 1.63
C LEU A 48 7.35 -10.87 0.86
N TYR A 49 7.64 -9.61 1.18
CA TYR A 49 8.66 -8.82 0.47
C TYR A 49 9.62 -8.16 1.44
N ALA A 50 10.92 -8.23 1.13
CA ALA A 50 11.97 -7.44 1.75
C ALA A 50 12.30 -6.24 0.85
N SER A 51 12.43 -5.05 1.42
CA SER A 51 12.75 -3.83 0.68
C SER A 51 13.97 -3.15 1.30
N ARG A 52 14.88 -2.67 0.44
CA ARG A 52 16.05 -1.89 0.81
C ARG A 52 16.17 -0.67 -0.09
N PHE A 53 16.50 0.48 0.48
CA PHE A 53 16.88 1.69 -0.25
C PHE A 53 17.97 2.43 0.50
N SER A 54 19.12 2.65 -0.14
CA SER A 54 20.31 3.27 0.45
C SER A 54 20.31 4.80 0.37
N ARG A 55 19.27 5.38 -0.24
CA ARG A 55 19.14 6.83 -0.43
C ARG A 55 17.71 7.27 -0.24
N THR A 56 17.53 8.50 0.19
CA THR A 56 16.21 9.15 0.20
C THR A 56 15.78 9.47 -1.23
N ASN A 57 14.50 9.33 -1.50
CA ASN A 57 13.95 9.76 -2.79
C ASN A 57 13.71 11.27 -2.76
N ARG A 58 14.14 11.99 -3.82
CA ARG A 58 13.79 13.41 -4.00
C ARG A 58 12.34 13.60 -4.40
N GLU A 59 11.78 12.63 -5.13
CA GLU A 59 10.42 12.64 -5.63
C GLU A 59 9.64 11.43 -5.12
N CYS A 60 8.32 11.56 -5.07
CA CYS A 60 7.45 10.47 -4.70
C CYS A 60 7.42 9.39 -5.79
N VAL A 61 7.53 8.14 -5.41
CA VAL A 61 7.31 6.99 -6.27
C VAL A 61 5.82 6.65 -6.23
N HIS A 62 5.17 6.73 -7.39
CA HIS A 62 3.77 6.38 -7.55
C HIS A 62 3.61 4.88 -7.80
N ALA A 63 2.74 4.23 -7.03
CA ALA A 63 2.47 2.80 -7.15
C ALA A 63 1.04 2.47 -6.75
N LEU A 64 0.52 1.37 -7.28
CA LEU A 64 -0.69 0.73 -6.73
C LEU A 64 -0.24 -0.19 -5.59
N ARG A 65 -0.68 0.10 -4.37
CA ARG A 65 -0.39 -0.71 -3.19
C ARG A 65 -1.55 -1.66 -2.91
N MET A 66 -1.27 -2.95 -2.95
CA MET A 66 -2.23 -3.99 -2.59
C MET A 66 -2.45 -4.02 -1.06
N PRO A 67 -3.55 -4.65 -0.58
CA PRO A 67 -3.75 -4.85 0.85
C PRO A 67 -2.51 -5.49 1.47
N CYS A 68 -1.93 -4.84 2.48
CA CYS A 68 -0.71 -5.37 3.12
C CYS A 68 -0.47 -4.74 4.49
N LEU A 69 0.29 -5.46 5.31
CA LEU A 69 0.98 -4.97 6.50
C LEU A 69 2.41 -4.55 6.09
N SER A 70 2.82 -3.34 6.45
CA SER A 70 4.18 -2.84 6.24
C SER A 70 4.83 -2.49 7.57
N ILE A 71 5.99 -3.07 7.82
CA ILE A 71 6.83 -2.88 9.01
C ILE A 71 8.16 -2.30 8.54
N ILE A 72 8.52 -1.12 9.04
CA ILE A 72 9.86 -0.57 8.84
C ILE A 72 10.75 -1.08 9.96
N ALA A 73 11.86 -1.71 9.62
CA ALA A 73 12.87 -2.15 10.59
C ALA A 73 13.97 -1.10 10.77
N GLN A 74 14.22 -0.26 9.75
CA GLN A 74 15.24 0.81 9.78
C GLN A 74 14.86 1.92 8.78
N GLY A 75 15.15 3.19 9.15
CA GLY A 75 14.84 4.34 8.32
C GLY A 75 13.41 4.85 8.49
N ALA A 76 12.94 5.68 7.55
CA ALA A 76 11.58 6.24 7.58
C ALA A 76 11.03 6.47 6.18
N LYS A 77 9.70 6.52 6.09
CA LYS A 77 8.97 6.68 4.84
C LYS A 77 7.73 7.55 5.02
N THR A 78 7.45 8.37 4.01
CA THR A 78 6.19 9.08 3.88
C THR A 78 5.35 8.46 2.77
N VAL A 79 4.05 8.33 3.00
CA VAL A 79 3.07 7.86 2.02
C VAL A 79 1.94 8.87 1.92
N ILE A 80 1.53 9.16 0.68
CA ILE A 80 0.44 10.08 0.36
C ILE A 80 -0.67 9.26 -0.30
N VAL A 81 -1.90 9.36 0.24
CA VAL A 81 -3.11 8.75 -0.30
C VAL A 81 -4.17 9.83 -0.45
N GLY A 82 -4.50 10.19 -1.68
CA GLY A 82 -5.37 11.33 -1.95
C GLY A 82 -4.75 12.63 -1.40
N GLN A 83 -5.36 13.20 -0.35
CA GLN A 83 -4.88 14.41 0.32
C GLN A 83 -4.27 14.13 1.71
N GLN A 84 -4.20 12.88 2.12
CA GLN A 84 -3.67 12.48 3.42
C GLN A 84 -2.22 12.06 3.32
N VAL A 85 -1.42 12.51 4.30
CA VAL A 85 0.02 12.22 4.40
C VAL A 85 0.24 11.38 5.65
N TYR A 86 0.92 10.25 5.47
CA TYR A 86 1.25 9.31 6.53
C TYR A 86 2.77 9.19 6.62
N GLU A 87 3.31 9.54 7.79
CA GLU A 87 4.74 9.36 8.10
C GLU A 87 4.88 8.21 9.09
N TYR A 88 5.78 7.26 8.78
CA TYR A 88 6.03 6.14 9.67
C TYR A 88 7.49 5.67 9.62
N ASP A 89 7.92 5.13 10.73
CA ASP A 89 9.27 4.69 11.08
C ASP A 89 9.20 3.36 11.86
N PRO A 90 10.31 2.82 12.42
CA PRO A 90 10.29 1.56 13.16
C PRO A 90 9.37 1.52 14.40
N SER A 91 8.88 2.65 14.87
CA SER A 91 7.93 2.70 16.00
C SER A 91 6.49 2.39 15.61
N ARG A 92 6.19 2.33 14.30
CA ARG A 92 4.82 2.23 13.78
C ARG A 92 4.74 1.21 12.66
N MET A 93 3.59 0.55 12.57
CA MET A 93 3.19 -0.25 11.42
C MET A 93 2.15 0.50 10.59
N LEU A 94 2.11 0.19 9.29
CA LEU A 94 1.12 0.71 8.36
C LEU A 94 0.38 -0.46 7.72
N VAL A 95 -0.95 -0.37 7.67
CA VAL A 95 -1.80 -1.36 7.00
C VAL A 95 -2.64 -0.69 5.93
N TYR A 96 -2.68 -1.33 4.76
CA TYR A 96 -3.65 -1.04 3.70
C TYR A 96 -4.70 -2.15 3.67
N SER A 97 -5.97 -1.81 3.79
CA SER A 97 -7.07 -2.79 3.78
C SER A 97 -7.69 -3.00 2.39
N VAL A 98 -7.43 -2.13 1.45
CA VAL A 98 -7.84 -2.27 0.04
C VAL A 98 -6.68 -1.83 -0.87
N ALA A 99 -6.76 -2.17 -2.16
CA ALA A 99 -5.78 -1.68 -3.12
C ALA A 99 -5.92 -0.16 -3.28
N LEU A 100 -4.81 0.58 -3.15
CA LEU A 100 -4.79 2.04 -3.21
C LEU A 100 -3.67 2.57 -4.11
N PRO A 101 -3.96 3.53 -4.99
CA PRO A 101 -2.93 4.35 -5.61
C PRO A 101 -2.27 5.23 -4.55
N VAL A 102 -0.97 5.10 -4.41
CA VAL A 102 -0.18 5.84 -3.42
C VAL A 102 0.98 6.57 -4.10
N ALA A 103 1.41 7.66 -3.48
CA ALA A 103 2.71 8.26 -3.74
C ALA A 103 3.57 8.09 -2.47
N ALA A 104 4.77 7.55 -2.61
CA ALA A 104 5.60 7.19 -1.47
C ALA A 104 7.02 7.72 -1.62
N GLN A 105 7.63 8.12 -0.51
CA GLN A 105 8.96 8.69 -0.46
C GLN A 105 9.72 8.13 0.74
N VAL A 106 10.90 7.56 0.52
CA VAL A 106 11.84 7.25 1.60
C VAL A 106 12.43 8.56 2.09
N THR A 107 12.21 8.87 3.37
CA THR A 107 12.59 10.16 3.98
C THR A 107 13.83 10.06 4.86
N GLN A 108 14.18 8.84 5.30
CA GLN A 108 15.40 8.58 6.07
C GLN A 108 16.05 7.29 5.56
N ALA A 109 17.22 7.44 4.94
CA ALA A 109 18.09 6.38 4.48
C ALA A 109 19.49 6.92 4.18
N SER A 110 20.53 6.09 4.34
CA SER A 110 21.90 6.34 3.90
C SER A 110 22.55 5.01 3.46
N HIS A 111 23.76 5.05 2.91
CA HIS A 111 24.48 3.83 2.56
C HIS A 111 24.84 2.98 3.79
N SER A 112 25.20 3.61 4.90
CA SER A 112 25.51 2.94 6.17
C SER A 112 24.26 2.50 6.92
N GLU A 113 23.15 3.25 6.77
CA GLU A 113 21.88 2.98 7.42
C GLU A 113 20.76 3.03 6.37
N PRO A 114 20.63 1.99 5.53
CA PRO A 114 19.59 1.97 4.49
C PRO A 114 18.19 1.87 5.10
N TYR A 115 17.20 2.37 4.38
CA TYR A 115 15.81 2.04 4.67
C TYR A 115 15.60 0.55 4.45
N LEU A 116 15.07 -0.14 5.46
CA LEU A 116 14.78 -1.57 5.46
C LEU A 116 13.35 -1.81 5.93
N ALA A 117 12.56 -2.51 5.11
CA ALA A 117 11.17 -2.79 5.43
C ALA A 117 10.75 -4.19 5.00
N LEU A 118 9.87 -4.79 5.79
CA LEU A 118 9.15 -6.00 5.49
C LEU A 118 7.71 -5.66 5.10
N ARG A 119 7.20 -6.28 4.04
CA ARG A 119 5.80 -6.19 3.64
C ARG A 119 5.21 -7.58 3.55
N LEU A 120 4.07 -7.77 4.18
CA LEU A 120 3.24 -8.98 4.07
C LEU A 120 1.92 -8.59 3.43
N ASP A 121 1.62 -9.15 2.27
CA ASP A 121 0.33 -8.99 1.60
C ASP A 121 -0.78 -9.66 2.43
N LEU A 122 -1.94 -9.04 2.50
CA LEU A 122 -3.07 -9.51 3.31
C LEU A 122 -4.12 -10.13 2.39
N ASP A 123 -4.35 -11.43 2.56
CA ASP A 123 -5.44 -12.14 1.87
C ASP A 123 -6.74 -11.95 2.65
N PRO A 124 -7.78 -11.34 2.05
CA PRO A 124 -9.08 -11.18 2.70
C PRO A 124 -9.75 -12.50 3.11
N LEU A 125 -9.53 -13.59 2.37
CA LEU A 125 -10.07 -14.91 2.73
C LEU A 125 -9.41 -15.42 3.99
N LYS A 126 -8.08 -15.32 4.08
CA LYS A 126 -7.33 -15.70 5.28
C LYS A 126 -7.71 -14.85 6.48
N ILE A 127 -7.88 -13.54 6.29
CA ILE A 127 -8.40 -12.65 7.35
C ILE A 127 -9.78 -13.11 7.81
N SER A 128 -10.69 -13.47 6.88
CA SER A 128 -12.03 -13.95 7.23
C SER A 128 -12.00 -15.19 8.11
N GLU A 129 -11.16 -16.19 7.78
CA GLU A 129 -10.98 -17.39 8.62
C GLU A 129 -10.52 -17.06 10.05
N LEU A 130 -9.54 -16.17 10.16
CA LEU A 130 -8.96 -15.81 11.45
C LEU A 130 -9.87 -14.90 12.27
N VAL A 131 -10.69 -14.07 11.64
CA VAL A 131 -11.69 -13.21 12.30
C VAL A 131 -12.66 -14.05 13.13
N LEU A 132 -13.14 -15.18 12.60
CA LEU A 132 -14.05 -16.07 13.34
C LEU A 132 -13.40 -16.63 14.62
N LYS A 133 -12.08 -16.85 14.60
CA LYS A 133 -11.33 -17.33 15.77
C LYS A 133 -11.03 -16.22 16.78
N VAL A 134 -10.71 -15.02 16.29
CA VAL A 134 -10.30 -13.88 17.13
C VAL A 134 -11.52 -13.15 17.74
N TYR A 135 -12.62 -13.10 16.99
CA TYR A 135 -13.86 -12.40 17.37
C TYR A 135 -15.08 -13.33 17.33
N PRO A 136 -15.13 -14.40 18.13
CA PRO A 136 -16.22 -15.39 18.09
C PRO A 136 -17.59 -14.79 18.43
N ASN A 137 -17.61 -13.66 19.17
CA ASN A 137 -18.83 -12.96 19.58
C ASN A 137 -19.18 -11.76 18.67
N GLY A 138 -18.56 -11.69 17.45
CA GLY A 138 -18.75 -10.60 16.52
C GLY A 138 -17.70 -9.48 16.64
N LEU A 139 -17.62 -8.65 15.62
CA LEU A 139 -16.65 -7.56 15.54
C LEU A 139 -17.04 -6.39 16.44
N PRO A 140 -16.08 -5.79 17.16
CA PRO A 140 -16.31 -4.52 17.84
C PRO A 140 -16.71 -3.42 16.83
N PRO A 141 -17.53 -2.44 17.24
CA PRO A 141 -17.93 -1.34 16.37
C PRO A 141 -16.72 -0.51 15.94
N VAL A 142 -16.64 -0.17 14.65
CA VAL A 142 -15.57 0.62 14.06
C VAL A 142 -16.11 1.95 13.56
N GLN A 143 -15.62 3.06 14.09
CA GLN A 143 -16.05 4.41 13.71
C GLN A 143 -15.34 4.96 12.48
N GLU A 144 -14.04 4.68 12.30
CA GLU A 144 -13.26 5.15 11.17
C GLU A 144 -13.37 4.21 9.97
N ARG A 145 -13.53 4.82 8.79
CA ARG A 145 -13.75 4.13 7.51
C ARG A 145 -12.59 4.24 6.52
N SER A 146 -11.43 4.76 6.94
CA SER A 146 -10.23 4.83 6.08
C SER A 146 -9.72 3.43 5.77
N ALA A 147 -9.10 3.25 4.60
CA ALA A 147 -8.40 2.00 4.25
C ALA A 147 -6.92 2.01 4.63
N VAL A 148 -6.42 3.09 5.19
CA VAL A 148 -5.02 3.21 5.66
C VAL A 148 -5.03 3.37 7.15
N TYR A 149 -4.33 2.48 7.84
CA TYR A 149 -4.22 2.47 9.29
C TYR A 149 -2.76 2.57 9.70
N ILE A 150 -2.43 3.55 10.54
CA ILE A 150 -1.16 3.64 11.24
C ILE A 150 -1.38 3.39 12.72
N ALA A 151 -0.55 2.54 13.31
CA ALA A 151 -0.57 2.27 14.74
C ALA A 151 0.87 2.07 15.27
N PRO A 152 1.11 2.31 16.56
CA PRO A 152 2.32 1.82 17.20
C PRO A 152 2.48 0.32 16.94
N ILE A 153 3.69 -0.11 16.64
CA ILE A 153 3.96 -1.53 16.44
C ILE A 153 4.15 -2.21 17.80
N ASP A 154 3.55 -3.39 17.94
CA ASP A 154 3.70 -4.23 19.12
C ASP A 154 4.94 -5.12 18.98
N ALA A 155 5.72 -5.29 20.06
CA ALA A 155 6.89 -6.15 20.09
C ALA A 155 6.57 -7.59 19.67
N SER A 156 5.38 -8.08 19.98
CA SER A 156 4.94 -9.42 19.59
C SER A 156 4.76 -9.58 18.08
N ILE A 157 4.36 -8.52 17.36
CA ILE A 157 4.28 -8.51 15.89
C ILE A 157 5.68 -8.50 15.28
N VAL A 158 6.59 -7.67 15.81
CA VAL A 158 8.01 -7.64 15.38
C VAL A 158 8.67 -9.00 15.58
N ASN A 159 8.46 -9.63 16.73
CA ASN A 159 9.02 -10.95 17.03
C ASN A 159 8.46 -12.04 16.09
N ALA A 160 7.16 -12.02 15.79
CA ALA A 160 6.57 -12.95 14.85
C ALA A 160 7.09 -12.70 13.41
N ALA A 161 7.19 -11.45 12.97
CA ALA A 161 7.77 -11.08 11.68
C ALA A 161 9.25 -11.50 11.58
N THR A 162 10.01 -11.36 12.66
CA THR A 162 11.42 -11.82 12.72
C THR A 162 11.51 -13.34 12.52
N ARG A 163 10.69 -14.12 13.26
CA ARG A 163 10.66 -15.59 13.08
C ARG A 163 10.21 -15.99 11.68
N LEU A 164 9.27 -15.25 11.08
CA LEU A 164 8.85 -15.49 9.70
C LEU A 164 10.03 -15.40 8.72
N VAL A 165 10.88 -14.39 8.87
CA VAL A 165 12.05 -14.23 8.01
C VAL A 165 13.11 -15.29 8.35
N GLU A 166 13.26 -15.68 9.62
CA GLU A 166 14.18 -16.77 10.04
C GLU A 166 13.81 -18.11 9.43
N CYS A 167 12.53 -18.46 9.33
CA CYS A 167 12.07 -19.69 8.68
C CYS A 167 12.54 -19.82 7.21
N LEU A 168 12.86 -18.70 6.54
CA LEU A 168 13.31 -18.72 5.14
C LEU A 168 14.74 -19.28 4.98
N ALA A 169 15.51 -19.33 6.03
CA ALA A 169 16.88 -19.85 6.00
C ALA A 169 16.94 -21.36 5.71
N GLN A 170 15.87 -22.10 6.08
CA GLN A 170 15.73 -23.53 5.85
C GLN A 170 14.56 -23.78 4.88
N PRO A 171 14.80 -24.39 3.70
CA PRO A 171 13.72 -24.61 2.72
C PRO A 171 12.52 -25.39 3.28
N GLY A 172 12.74 -26.45 4.06
CA GLY A 172 11.66 -27.22 4.68
C GLY A 172 10.85 -26.42 5.69
N ASP A 173 11.49 -25.56 6.48
CA ASP A 173 10.81 -24.68 7.42
C ASP A 173 10.00 -23.60 6.70
N ALA A 174 10.51 -23.08 5.57
CA ALA A 174 9.78 -22.11 4.76
C ALA A 174 8.45 -22.67 4.23
N GLU A 175 8.39 -23.95 3.90
CA GLU A 175 7.17 -24.60 3.39
C GLU A 175 6.18 -24.97 4.51
N ILE A 176 6.68 -25.45 5.65
CA ILE A 176 5.84 -26.05 6.70
C ILE A 176 5.56 -25.05 7.83
N LEU A 177 6.58 -24.34 8.31
CA LEU A 177 6.45 -23.45 9.47
C LEU A 177 6.05 -22.02 9.09
N ALA A 178 6.53 -21.50 7.96
CA ALA A 178 6.23 -20.11 7.62
C ALA A 178 4.72 -19.81 7.50
N PRO A 179 3.86 -20.70 6.94
CA PRO A 179 2.40 -20.47 6.94
C PRO A 179 1.82 -20.32 8.35
N LEU A 180 2.30 -21.10 9.32
CA LEU A 180 1.86 -21.02 10.73
C LEU A 180 2.31 -19.69 11.37
N VAL A 181 3.52 -19.23 11.04
CA VAL A 181 4.03 -17.95 11.54
C VAL A 181 3.31 -16.78 10.87
N VAL A 182 2.92 -16.90 9.60
CA VAL A 182 2.03 -15.92 8.95
C VAL A 182 0.71 -15.82 9.71
N ASP A 183 0.09 -16.95 10.06
CA ASP A 183 -1.14 -16.97 10.87
C ASP A 183 -0.92 -16.26 12.22
N GLU A 184 0.22 -16.51 12.87
CA GLU A 184 0.56 -15.80 14.11
C GLU A 184 0.64 -14.29 13.91
N VAL A 185 1.34 -13.81 12.87
CA VAL A 185 1.42 -12.38 12.56
C VAL A 185 0.03 -11.78 12.36
N LEU A 186 -0.83 -12.46 11.58
CA LEU A 186 -2.19 -12.00 11.30
C LEU A 186 -3.07 -12.01 12.56
N ILE A 187 -2.99 -13.04 13.41
CA ILE A 187 -3.72 -13.11 14.67
C ILE A 187 -3.29 -11.97 15.60
N ARG A 188 -1.98 -11.71 15.73
CA ARG A 188 -1.47 -10.59 16.53
C ARG A 188 -1.94 -9.24 15.97
N LEU A 189 -1.95 -9.08 14.65
CA LEU A 189 -2.49 -7.91 13.99
C LEU A 189 -3.98 -7.72 14.28
N LEU A 190 -4.78 -8.78 14.17
CA LEU A 190 -6.21 -8.76 14.49
C LEU A 190 -6.48 -8.45 15.97
N ARG A 191 -5.58 -8.83 16.89
CA ARG A 191 -5.66 -8.52 18.32
C ARG A 191 -5.09 -7.15 18.69
N SER A 192 -4.45 -6.44 17.75
CA SER A 192 -3.92 -5.09 17.98
C SER A 192 -5.03 -4.03 18.05
N ARG A 193 -4.65 -2.80 18.40
CA ARG A 193 -5.58 -1.65 18.44
C ARG A 193 -6.30 -1.37 17.12
N ILE A 194 -5.69 -1.73 15.98
CA ILE A 194 -6.30 -1.58 14.66
C ILE A 194 -6.98 -2.87 14.17
N GLY A 195 -6.92 -3.94 14.97
CA GLY A 195 -7.46 -5.25 14.59
C GLY A 195 -8.91 -5.23 14.14
N PRO A 196 -9.85 -4.58 14.85
CA PRO A 196 -11.25 -4.49 14.40
C PRO A 196 -11.40 -3.83 13.03
N ARG A 197 -10.51 -2.89 12.67
CA ARG A 197 -10.50 -2.25 11.34
C ARG A 197 -9.95 -3.19 10.26
N VAL A 198 -8.87 -3.90 10.57
CA VAL A 198 -8.30 -4.92 9.67
C VAL A 198 -9.31 -6.03 9.42
N ALA A 199 -10.02 -6.47 10.44
CA ALA A 199 -11.06 -7.50 10.36
C ALA A 199 -12.18 -7.17 9.35
N GLN A 200 -12.45 -5.86 9.09
CA GLN A 200 -13.44 -5.45 8.10
C GLN A 200 -13.12 -5.93 6.68
N MET A 201 -11.86 -6.27 6.38
CA MET A 201 -11.46 -6.81 5.07
C MET A 201 -12.10 -8.17 4.80
N GLY A 202 -12.17 -9.01 5.82
CA GLY A 202 -12.75 -10.37 5.75
C GLY A 202 -14.24 -10.44 6.05
N PHE A 203 -14.88 -9.34 6.40
CA PHE A 203 -16.30 -9.32 6.77
C PHE A 203 -17.15 -8.84 5.58
N ALA A 204 -17.87 -9.77 4.93
CA ALA A 204 -18.60 -9.52 3.68
C ALA A 204 -19.61 -8.36 3.75
N GLU A 205 -20.25 -8.18 4.90
CA GLU A 205 -21.21 -7.10 5.16
C GLU A 205 -20.55 -5.72 5.33
N SER A 206 -19.24 -5.66 5.48
CA SER A 206 -18.54 -4.41 5.74
C SER A 206 -18.48 -3.51 4.50
N ASN A 207 -18.54 -2.19 4.70
CA ASN A 207 -18.36 -1.24 3.63
C ASN A 207 -16.95 -1.31 3.02
N VAL A 208 -15.93 -1.69 3.80
CA VAL A 208 -14.54 -1.88 3.33
C VAL A 208 -14.49 -3.03 2.33
N HIS A 209 -15.11 -4.17 2.65
CA HIS A 209 -15.16 -5.33 1.76
C HIS A 209 -15.94 -5.01 0.47
N ARG A 210 -17.10 -4.36 0.57
CA ARG A 210 -17.89 -3.95 -0.60
C ARG A 210 -17.12 -2.98 -1.50
N VAL A 211 -16.46 -1.98 -0.91
CA VAL A 211 -15.58 -1.06 -1.67
C VAL A 211 -14.40 -1.79 -2.29
N ALA A 212 -13.79 -2.75 -1.59
CA ALA A 212 -12.70 -3.59 -2.13
C ALA A 212 -13.15 -4.37 -3.38
N LYS A 213 -14.40 -4.89 -3.39
CA LYS A 213 -14.98 -5.57 -4.56
C LYS A 213 -15.13 -4.60 -5.76
N ALA A 214 -15.61 -3.38 -5.53
CA ALA A 214 -15.68 -2.36 -6.57
C ALA A 214 -14.28 -1.96 -7.09
N ILE A 215 -13.29 -1.86 -6.20
CA ILE A 215 -11.90 -1.58 -6.55
C ILE A 215 -11.31 -2.71 -7.42
N SER A 216 -11.57 -3.98 -7.09
CA SER A 216 -11.13 -5.11 -7.91
C SER A 216 -11.69 -5.01 -9.32
N TRP A 217 -12.99 -4.78 -9.43
CA TRP A 217 -13.63 -4.59 -10.73
C TRP A 217 -13.02 -3.41 -11.52
N LEU A 218 -12.81 -2.27 -10.85
CA LEU A 218 -12.17 -1.10 -11.46
C LEU A 218 -10.75 -1.39 -11.98
N ARG A 219 -9.97 -2.19 -11.27
CA ARG A 219 -8.63 -2.59 -11.69
C ARG A 219 -8.63 -3.47 -12.94
N ASP A 220 -9.62 -4.35 -13.04
CA ASP A 220 -9.74 -5.25 -14.18
C ASP A 220 -10.35 -4.55 -15.41
N ASN A 221 -11.09 -3.45 -15.21
CA ASN A 221 -11.87 -2.75 -16.24
C ASN A 221 -11.51 -1.25 -16.38
N PHE A 222 -10.39 -0.79 -15.84
CA PHE A 222 -10.06 0.65 -15.79
C PHE A 222 -10.00 1.33 -17.17
N SER A 223 -9.68 0.61 -18.24
CA SER A 223 -9.57 1.16 -19.60
C SER A 223 -10.94 1.47 -20.23
N GLN A 224 -12.02 0.88 -19.73
CA GLN A 224 -13.37 1.07 -20.25
C GLN A 224 -14.10 2.25 -19.60
N PRO A 225 -15.06 2.88 -20.28
CA PRO A 225 -16.00 3.78 -19.62
C PRO A 225 -16.76 3.05 -18.51
N ILE A 226 -16.91 3.69 -17.36
CA ILE A 226 -17.68 3.13 -16.25
C ILE A 226 -18.91 3.98 -15.97
N LYS A 227 -20.01 3.31 -15.60
CA LYS A 227 -21.18 3.93 -15.00
C LYS A 227 -21.13 3.69 -13.50
N ILE A 228 -21.38 4.73 -12.75
CA ILE A 228 -21.33 4.64 -11.27
C ILE A 228 -22.47 3.77 -10.74
N GLU A 229 -23.59 3.79 -11.44
CA GLU A 229 -24.78 2.96 -11.17
C GLU A 229 -24.39 1.48 -11.19
N ASP A 230 -23.68 1.02 -12.23
CA ASP A 230 -23.26 -0.38 -12.39
C ASP A 230 -22.33 -0.81 -11.23
N LEU A 231 -21.45 0.09 -10.78
CA LEU A 231 -20.57 -0.17 -9.64
C LEU A 231 -21.32 -0.22 -8.31
N ALA A 232 -22.31 0.64 -8.13
CA ALA A 232 -23.13 0.67 -6.94
C ALA A 232 -23.99 -0.62 -6.84
N ASP A 233 -24.56 -1.07 -7.95
CA ASP A 233 -25.35 -2.30 -8.05
C ASP A 233 -24.45 -3.54 -7.79
N LEU A 234 -23.25 -3.58 -8.36
CA LEU A 234 -22.27 -4.66 -8.13
C LEU A 234 -22.00 -4.94 -6.63
N VAL A 235 -22.07 -3.88 -5.81
CA VAL A 235 -21.77 -3.95 -4.37
C VAL A 235 -23.01 -3.77 -3.49
N HIS A 236 -24.22 -3.82 -4.09
CA HIS A 236 -25.52 -3.71 -3.43
C HIS A 236 -25.63 -2.44 -2.56
N MET A 237 -25.30 -1.28 -3.15
CA MET A 237 -25.43 0.03 -2.53
C MET A 237 -26.24 0.98 -3.43
N SER A 238 -26.90 1.96 -2.81
CA SER A 238 -27.37 3.12 -3.58
C SER A 238 -26.18 3.93 -4.09
N VAL A 239 -26.32 4.64 -5.21
CA VAL A 239 -25.26 5.49 -5.80
C VAL A 239 -24.70 6.47 -4.77
N SER A 240 -25.56 7.11 -3.97
CA SER A 240 -25.15 8.07 -2.93
C SER A 240 -24.32 7.39 -1.84
N SER A 241 -24.78 6.23 -1.34
CA SER A 241 -24.07 5.44 -0.33
C SER A 241 -22.71 4.96 -0.86
N PHE A 242 -22.69 4.46 -2.12
CA PHE A 242 -21.46 4.02 -2.77
C PHE A 242 -20.43 5.16 -2.85
N HIS A 243 -20.82 6.33 -3.35
CA HIS A 243 -19.93 7.49 -3.41
C HIS A 243 -19.36 7.87 -2.03
N GLN A 244 -20.21 7.91 -1.01
CA GLN A 244 -19.82 8.25 0.35
C GLN A 244 -18.81 7.23 0.90
N HIS A 245 -19.11 5.94 0.80
CA HIS A 245 -18.23 4.88 1.33
C HIS A 245 -16.95 4.75 0.53
N PHE A 246 -17.03 4.80 -0.81
CA PHE A 246 -15.83 4.74 -1.64
C PHE A 246 -14.86 5.88 -1.31
N LYS A 247 -15.36 7.12 -1.20
CA LYS A 247 -14.55 8.28 -0.84
C LYS A 247 -14.00 8.19 0.59
N SER A 248 -14.78 7.71 1.55
CA SER A 248 -14.30 7.57 2.93
C SER A 248 -13.22 6.49 3.06
N VAL A 249 -13.33 5.39 2.32
CA VAL A 249 -12.36 4.29 2.33
C VAL A 249 -11.09 4.67 1.57
N THR A 250 -11.21 5.21 0.35
CA THR A 250 -10.07 5.44 -0.56
C THR A 250 -9.49 6.86 -0.54
N SER A 251 -10.19 7.81 0.09
CA SER A 251 -9.92 9.25 0.01
C SER A 251 -10.08 9.83 -1.40
N MET A 252 -10.73 9.10 -2.32
CA MET A 252 -10.92 9.46 -3.73
C MET A 252 -12.36 9.19 -4.18
N SER A 253 -12.85 9.92 -5.19
CA SER A 253 -14.07 9.49 -5.89
C SER A 253 -13.76 8.31 -6.82
N PRO A 254 -14.76 7.45 -7.18
CA PRO A 254 -14.55 6.32 -8.09
C PRO A 254 -13.93 6.71 -9.43
N LEU A 255 -14.41 7.78 -10.06
CA LEU A 255 -13.87 8.31 -11.32
C LEU A 255 -12.43 8.83 -11.18
N HIS A 256 -12.12 9.46 -10.05
CA HIS A 256 -10.75 9.90 -9.78
C HIS A 256 -9.81 8.70 -9.57
N TYR A 257 -10.28 7.68 -8.87
CA TYR A 257 -9.55 6.43 -8.68
C TYR A 257 -9.25 5.75 -10.02
N GLN A 258 -10.25 5.59 -10.89
CA GLN A 258 -10.06 5.07 -12.25
C GLN A 258 -9.04 5.89 -13.04
N LYS A 259 -9.14 7.22 -12.99
CA LYS A 259 -8.18 8.11 -13.66
C LYS A 259 -6.75 7.84 -13.18
N VAL A 260 -6.53 7.73 -11.90
CA VAL A 260 -5.19 7.46 -11.34
C VAL A 260 -4.67 6.10 -11.79
N LEU A 261 -5.52 5.06 -11.82
CA LEU A 261 -5.14 3.75 -12.39
C LEU A 261 -4.69 3.86 -13.85
N ARG A 262 -5.45 4.57 -14.69
CA ARG A 262 -5.09 4.81 -16.10
C ARG A 262 -3.74 5.49 -16.24
N LEU A 263 -3.49 6.54 -15.46
CA LEU A 263 -2.24 7.30 -15.52
C LEU A 263 -1.03 6.45 -15.05
N GLN A 264 -1.19 5.70 -13.97
CA GLN A 264 -0.13 4.83 -13.46
C GLN A 264 0.17 3.68 -14.43
N GLU A 265 -0.86 3.07 -15.02
CA GLU A 265 -0.67 2.00 -16.00
C GLU A 265 -0.06 2.54 -17.31
N ALA A 266 -0.47 3.71 -17.79
CA ALA A 266 0.17 4.34 -18.95
C ALA A 266 1.67 4.58 -18.70
N ARG A 267 2.03 5.08 -17.50
CA ARG A 267 3.44 5.25 -17.11
C ARG A 267 4.20 3.94 -17.12
N ARG A 268 3.59 2.87 -16.57
CA ARG A 268 4.19 1.53 -16.58
C ARG A 268 4.39 1.02 -18.00
N LEU A 269 3.40 1.14 -18.89
CA LEU A 269 3.50 0.72 -20.29
C LEU A 269 4.59 1.48 -21.05
N MET A 270 4.70 2.79 -20.83
CA MET A 270 5.75 3.59 -21.45
C MET A 270 7.15 3.22 -20.92
N LEU A 271 7.27 2.83 -19.64
CA LEU A 271 8.57 2.43 -19.05
C LEU A 271 8.98 1.01 -19.43
N SER A 272 8.11 0.02 -19.20
CA SER A 272 8.44 -1.41 -19.31
C SER A 272 8.20 -1.97 -20.72
N ALA A 273 7.11 -1.55 -21.39
CA ALA A 273 6.75 -2.02 -22.73
C ALA A 273 7.24 -1.08 -23.84
N MET A 274 8.00 -0.04 -23.52
CA MET A 274 8.57 0.94 -24.46
C MET A 274 7.52 1.62 -25.36
N MET A 275 6.26 1.65 -24.94
CA MET A 275 5.19 2.31 -25.69
C MET A 275 5.42 3.83 -25.76
N ASP A 276 5.05 4.45 -26.88
CA ASP A 276 4.93 5.90 -26.93
C ASP A 276 3.71 6.41 -26.17
N ALA A 277 3.67 7.72 -25.90
CA ALA A 277 2.62 8.31 -25.09
C ALA A 277 1.22 8.24 -25.73
N SER A 278 1.14 8.25 -27.07
CA SER A 278 -0.12 8.15 -27.81
C SER A 278 -0.69 6.73 -27.70
N ALA A 279 0.12 5.72 -28.00
CA ALA A 279 -0.28 4.31 -27.89
C ALA A 279 -0.65 3.95 -26.42
N ALA A 280 0.15 4.39 -25.46
CA ALA A 280 -0.15 4.18 -24.03
C ALA A 280 -1.48 4.84 -23.63
N SER A 281 -1.75 6.07 -24.09
CA SER A 281 -3.01 6.76 -23.79
C SER A 281 -4.23 6.01 -24.29
N GLN A 282 -4.18 5.50 -25.54
CA GLN A 282 -5.27 4.71 -26.14
C GLN A 282 -5.46 3.38 -25.39
N ARG A 283 -4.35 2.71 -25.05
CA ARG A 283 -4.39 1.41 -24.35
C ARG A 283 -5.06 1.51 -22.98
N VAL A 284 -4.93 2.64 -22.30
CA VAL A 284 -5.55 2.85 -20.99
C VAL A 284 -6.92 3.55 -21.06
N GLY A 285 -7.48 3.72 -22.27
CA GLY A 285 -8.86 4.18 -22.49
C GLY A 285 -9.04 5.70 -22.57
N TYR A 286 -8.01 6.47 -22.94
CA TYR A 286 -8.18 7.87 -23.33
C TYR A 286 -8.54 7.99 -24.82
N LEU A 287 -9.60 8.76 -25.09
CA LEU A 287 -10.02 9.08 -26.45
C LEU A 287 -9.20 10.23 -27.07
N SER A 288 -8.56 11.04 -26.24
CA SER A 288 -7.77 12.20 -26.67
C SER A 288 -6.39 12.19 -26.04
N ALA A 289 -5.35 12.11 -26.87
CA ALA A 289 -3.95 12.21 -26.44
C ALA A 289 -3.65 13.57 -25.77
N SER A 290 -4.32 14.65 -26.19
CA SER A 290 -4.17 15.98 -25.57
C SER A 290 -4.78 16.02 -24.17
N GLN A 291 -5.92 15.37 -23.96
CA GLN A 291 -6.50 15.21 -22.61
C GLN A 291 -5.56 14.40 -21.71
N PHE A 292 -5.08 13.26 -22.21
CA PHE A 292 -4.12 12.43 -21.49
C PHE A 292 -2.89 13.22 -21.06
N SER A 293 -2.24 13.93 -21.98
CA SER A 293 -1.01 14.69 -21.69
C SER A 293 -1.24 15.76 -20.61
N ARG A 294 -2.38 16.45 -20.64
CA ARG A 294 -2.74 17.45 -19.62
C ARG A 294 -2.97 16.81 -18.26
N GLU A 295 -3.71 15.71 -18.21
CA GLU A 295 -4.01 15.00 -16.95
C GLU A 295 -2.77 14.33 -16.38
N TYR A 296 -1.92 13.74 -17.23
CA TYR A 296 -0.64 13.15 -16.86
C TYR A 296 0.29 14.21 -16.25
N SER A 297 0.46 15.35 -16.94
CA SER A 297 1.31 16.44 -16.45
C SER A 297 0.81 17.02 -15.13
N ARG A 298 -0.50 17.11 -14.95
CA ARG A 298 -1.09 17.57 -13.68
C ARG A 298 -0.83 16.58 -12.55
N PHE A 299 -0.83 15.28 -12.84
CA PHE A 299 -0.69 14.23 -11.83
C PHE A 299 0.78 13.97 -11.47
N PHE A 300 1.67 13.87 -12.48
CA PHE A 300 3.10 13.57 -12.28
C PHE A 300 4.01 14.80 -12.28
N GLY A 301 3.46 16.00 -12.48
CA GLY A 301 4.23 17.25 -12.50
C GLY A 301 5.01 17.54 -13.77
N THR A 302 5.04 16.60 -14.74
CA THR A 302 5.81 16.74 -15.99
C THR A 302 5.13 16.01 -17.14
N ALA A 303 5.46 16.43 -18.39
CA ALA A 303 4.89 15.79 -19.58
C ALA A 303 5.32 14.32 -19.71
N PRO A 304 4.47 13.43 -20.29
CA PRO A 304 4.72 11.98 -20.38
C PRO A 304 6.10 11.63 -20.93
N THR A 305 6.47 12.15 -22.08
CA THR A 305 7.75 11.86 -22.73
C THR A 305 8.96 12.30 -21.91
N ARG A 306 8.88 13.47 -21.28
CA ARG A 306 9.95 14.00 -20.44
C ARG A 306 10.11 13.19 -19.14
N ASP A 307 8.99 12.79 -18.53
CA ASP A 307 9.00 11.96 -17.34
C ASP A 307 9.64 10.59 -17.61
N ILE A 308 9.26 9.94 -18.71
CA ILE A 308 9.81 8.64 -19.09
C ILE A 308 11.30 8.73 -19.45
N ALA A 309 11.74 9.77 -20.16
CA ALA A 309 13.15 9.97 -20.45
C ALA A 309 13.98 10.09 -19.17
N ARG A 310 13.50 10.89 -18.21
CA ARG A 310 14.13 11.05 -16.89
C ARG A 310 14.21 9.73 -16.13
N LEU A 311 13.09 9.02 -16.00
CA LEU A 311 13.02 7.76 -15.25
C LEU A 311 13.91 6.66 -15.85
N ARG A 312 14.03 6.60 -17.18
CA ARG A 312 14.95 5.67 -17.85
C ARG A 312 16.42 5.99 -17.55
N THR A 313 16.76 7.27 -17.42
CA THR A 313 18.11 7.70 -17.04
C THR A 313 18.41 7.36 -15.58
N GLU A 314 17.46 7.58 -14.68
CA GLU A 314 17.59 7.28 -13.25
C GLU A 314 17.59 5.77 -12.96
N SER A 315 16.89 4.97 -13.76
CA SER A 315 16.80 3.51 -13.63
C SER A 315 17.94 2.74 -14.29
N ARG A 316 18.93 3.41 -14.92
CA ARG A 316 20.15 2.75 -15.38
C ARG A 316 21.09 2.53 -14.19
N PRO A 317 21.24 1.28 -13.68
CA PRO A 317 22.37 0.99 -12.80
C PRO A 317 23.61 1.02 -13.68
N TRP A 318 24.50 1.99 -13.42
CA TRP A 318 25.93 1.97 -13.79
C TRP A 318 26.28 1.28 -15.13
N ALA A 319 26.41 2.07 -16.22
CA ALA A 319 27.33 1.71 -17.30
C ALA A 319 28.76 1.96 -16.82
#